data_127ed5887308d9f1b2e966637d72b59d
#
_entry.id   127ed5887308d9f1b2e966637d72b59d
#
_cell.length_a   1.000
_cell.length_b   1.000
_cell.length_c   1.000
_cell.angle_alpha   90.00
_cell.angle_beta   90.00
_cell.angle_gamma   90.00
#
_symmetry.space_group_name_H-M   'P 1'
#
loop_
_entity.id
_entity.type
_entity.pdbx_description
1 polymer ?
#
loop_
_entity_poly.entity_id
_entity_poly.type
_entity_poly.pdbx_seq_one_letter_code
_entity_poly.pdbx_strand_id
1 'polypeptide(L)'
;MRATSRGVGELIAAAVADGAERIVVAVGGVASTDGGAGATEAVPHPLLVPLEVACDVDARFLEAADVFAPQKGATPEQVRILRERLAQLVVPDLPGSGAAGGLAGGLAAIGARLVPGFDLVAERVGLREQLAAADLVVTGEGLVDATSTTGKVVGRVLQRARAAGIEALVVAGDVTPESPIYALSLVASYGPERALSEPAECLTELVESALATRRNGP
;
A
#
# COMPACT_ATOMS: atom_id res chain seq x y z
N MET A 1 -5.79 -16.20 -17.55
CA MET A 1 -6.89 -16.75 -16.70
C MET A 1 -6.53 -18.05 -15.96
N ARG A 2 -5.25 -18.48 -15.95
CA ARG A 2 -4.79 -19.68 -15.20
C ARG A 2 -4.04 -19.34 -13.92
N ALA A 3 -3.76 -18.06 -13.66
CA ALA A 3 -3.11 -17.62 -12.43
C ALA A 3 -4.02 -17.92 -11.22
N THR A 4 -3.43 -18.45 -10.16
CA THR A 4 -4.12 -18.80 -8.92
C THR A 4 -3.38 -18.23 -7.72
N SER A 5 -4.10 -17.95 -6.65
CA SER A 5 -3.55 -17.52 -5.37
C SER A 5 -3.03 -18.68 -4.50
N ARG A 6 -3.07 -19.91 -4.99
CA ARG A 6 -2.72 -21.11 -4.22
C ARG A 6 -1.38 -21.03 -3.50
N GLY A 7 -0.34 -20.50 -4.18
CA GLY A 7 0.99 -20.33 -3.56
C GLY A 7 0.99 -19.44 -2.31
N VAL A 8 0.08 -18.46 -2.21
CA VAL A 8 -0.08 -17.65 -0.99
C VAL A 8 -0.60 -18.51 0.16
N GLY A 9 -1.59 -19.38 -0.12
CA GLY A 9 -2.12 -20.31 0.88
C GLY A 9 -1.09 -21.33 1.34
N GLU A 10 -0.25 -21.83 0.43
CA GLU A 10 0.84 -22.74 0.74
C GLU A 10 1.92 -22.07 1.62
N LEU A 11 2.23 -20.79 1.38
CA LEU A 11 3.14 -20.02 2.23
C LEU A 11 2.54 -19.79 3.64
N ILE A 12 1.24 -19.49 3.73
CA ILE A 12 0.55 -19.39 5.02
C ILE A 12 0.61 -20.73 5.76
N ALA A 13 0.35 -21.84 5.08
CA ALA A 13 0.40 -23.18 5.66
C ALA A 13 1.82 -23.53 6.17
N ALA A 14 2.86 -23.18 5.40
CA ALA A 14 4.24 -23.37 5.79
C ALA A 14 4.58 -22.54 7.03
N ALA A 15 4.18 -21.26 7.08
CA ALA A 15 4.41 -20.41 8.25
C ALA A 15 3.74 -20.97 9.52
N VAL A 16 2.52 -21.51 9.38
CA VAL A 16 1.82 -22.18 10.51
C VAL A 16 2.61 -23.41 10.96
N ALA A 17 3.08 -24.23 10.02
CA ALA A 17 3.86 -25.43 10.33
C ALA A 17 5.20 -25.10 11.01
N ASP A 18 5.82 -23.96 10.67
CA ASP A 18 7.04 -23.45 11.29
C ASP A 18 6.78 -22.76 12.66
N GLY A 19 5.52 -22.75 13.13
CA GLY A 19 5.18 -22.22 14.46
C GLY A 19 4.97 -20.72 14.51
N ALA A 20 4.60 -20.08 13.40
CA ALA A 20 4.25 -18.66 13.41
C ALA A 20 3.05 -18.41 14.34
N GLU A 21 3.20 -17.48 15.28
CA GLU A 21 2.15 -17.07 16.22
C GLU A 21 1.20 -16.00 15.63
N ARG A 22 1.60 -15.36 14.53
CA ARG A 22 0.84 -14.35 13.80
C ARG A 22 1.33 -14.27 12.36
N ILE A 23 0.42 -14.10 11.42
CA ILE A 23 0.76 -14.00 9.99
C ILE A 23 0.21 -12.68 9.43
N VAL A 24 1.04 -12.00 8.67
CA VAL A 24 0.66 -10.82 7.89
C VAL A 24 0.85 -11.11 6.41
N VAL A 25 -0.19 -10.89 5.62
CA VAL A 25 -0.15 -11.01 4.16
C VAL A 25 -0.29 -9.62 3.54
N ALA A 26 0.77 -9.15 2.91
CA ALA A 26 0.73 -7.92 2.12
C ALA A 26 0.25 -8.24 0.70
N VAL A 27 -0.84 -7.60 0.27
CA VAL A 27 -1.53 -7.93 -0.98
C VAL A 27 -1.16 -6.98 -2.12
N GLY A 28 0.13 -6.87 -2.42
CA GLY A 28 0.66 -6.11 -3.56
C GLY A 28 1.19 -7.01 -4.67
N GLY A 29 1.11 -6.58 -5.95
CA GLY A 29 1.74 -7.27 -7.10
C GLY A 29 1.20 -8.67 -7.44
N VAL A 30 -0.04 -8.99 -7.07
CA VAL A 30 -0.65 -10.31 -7.27
C VAL A 30 -1.17 -10.47 -8.70
N ALA A 31 -0.77 -11.54 -9.38
CA ALA A 31 -1.16 -11.83 -10.77
C ALA A 31 -2.54 -12.49 -10.91
N SER A 32 -3.07 -13.12 -9.84
CA SER A 32 -4.36 -13.80 -9.88
C SER A 32 -5.56 -12.85 -9.74
N THR A 33 -6.71 -13.32 -10.21
CA THR A 33 -8.04 -12.74 -9.94
C THR A 33 -8.99 -13.92 -9.74
N ASP A 34 -8.70 -14.74 -8.75
CA ASP A 34 -9.43 -15.97 -8.41
C ASP A 34 -10.24 -15.83 -7.11
N GLY A 35 -10.36 -14.59 -6.58
CA GLY A 35 -11.10 -14.34 -5.36
C GLY A 35 -10.48 -14.96 -4.10
N GLY A 36 -9.21 -15.37 -4.18
CA GLY A 36 -8.54 -16.06 -3.08
C GLY A 36 -8.88 -17.54 -2.96
N ALA A 37 -9.66 -18.10 -3.91
CA ALA A 37 -10.09 -19.49 -3.85
C ALA A 37 -8.91 -20.46 -3.72
N GLY A 38 -7.87 -20.29 -4.54
CA GLY A 38 -6.67 -21.14 -4.45
C GLY A 38 -5.95 -21.02 -3.11
N ALA A 39 -5.89 -19.83 -2.52
CA ALA A 39 -5.26 -19.63 -1.22
C ALA A 39 -6.08 -20.29 -0.10
N THR A 40 -7.38 -20.08 -0.08
CA THR A 40 -8.26 -20.68 0.96
C THR A 40 -8.27 -22.20 0.93
N GLU A 41 -8.17 -22.80 -0.26
CA GLU A 41 -8.04 -24.27 -0.38
C GLU A 41 -6.74 -24.82 0.22
N ALA A 42 -5.66 -24.06 0.20
CA ALA A 42 -4.35 -24.49 0.66
C ALA A 42 -4.08 -24.18 2.15
N VAL A 43 -4.83 -23.23 2.74
CA VAL A 43 -4.69 -22.89 4.17
C VAL A 43 -5.31 -23.96 5.05
N PRO A 44 -4.63 -24.38 6.15
CA PRO A 44 -5.22 -25.31 7.12
C PRO A 44 -6.52 -24.77 7.74
N HIS A 45 -7.53 -25.63 7.87
CA HIS A 45 -8.79 -25.28 8.52
C HIS A 45 -9.04 -26.14 9.76
N PRO A 46 -9.43 -25.53 10.89
CA PRO A 46 -9.49 -24.08 11.14
C PRO A 46 -8.09 -23.46 11.22
N LEU A 47 -7.96 -22.21 10.76
CA LEU A 47 -6.73 -21.44 10.98
C LEU A 47 -6.70 -20.95 12.44
N LEU A 48 -5.72 -21.43 13.22
CA LEU A 48 -5.64 -21.16 14.65
C LEU A 48 -4.75 -19.97 15.01
N VAL A 49 -4.06 -19.41 14.02
CA VAL A 49 -3.19 -18.23 14.21
C VAL A 49 -3.86 -16.97 13.67
N PRO A 50 -3.71 -15.82 14.32
CA PRO A 50 -4.19 -14.55 13.80
C PRO A 50 -3.59 -14.27 12.41
N LEU A 51 -4.46 -14.00 11.44
CA LEU A 51 -4.10 -13.65 10.07
C LEU A 51 -4.58 -12.23 9.77
N GLU A 52 -3.67 -11.37 9.36
CA GLU A 52 -3.96 -10.01 8.93
C GLU A 52 -3.60 -9.84 7.47
N VAL A 53 -4.45 -9.15 6.74
CA VAL A 53 -4.22 -8.79 5.35
C VAL A 53 -4.03 -7.28 5.27
N ALA A 54 -2.81 -6.86 4.95
CA ALA A 54 -2.44 -5.46 4.78
C ALA A 54 -2.86 -5.00 3.37
N CYS A 55 -3.84 -4.09 3.30
CA CYS A 55 -4.30 -3.51 2.04
C CYS A 55 -4.59 -2.01 2.20
N ASP A 56 -4.24 -1.23 1.18
CA ASP A 56 -4.40 0.24 1.14
C ASP A 56 -5.37 0.68 0.02
N VAL A 57 -6.28 -0.21 -0.38
CA VAL A 57 -7.32 0.06 -1.37
C VAL A 57 -8.70 -0.24 -0.78
N ASP A 58 -9.71 0.50 -1.22
CA ASP A 58 -11.09 0.38 -0.73
C ASP A 58 -11.99 -0.49 -1.61
N ALA A 59 -11.49 -0.97 -2.77
CA ALA A 59 -12.26 -1.76 -3.72
C ALA A 59 -12.92 -2.97 -3.03
N ARG A 60 -14.22 -3.12 -3.27
CA ARG A 60 -15.01 -4.23 -2.74
C ARG A 60 -14.80 -5.50 -3.56
N PHE A 61 -15.22 -6.63 -3.02
CA PHE A 61 -14.92 -7.94 -3.59
C PHE A 61 -15.37 -8.09 -5.05
N LEU A 62 -16.58 -7.70 -5.36
CA LEU A 62 -17.13 -7.82 -6.71
C LEU A 62 -16.52 -6.82 -7.71
N GLU A 63 -15.90 -5.75 -7.22
CA GLU A 63 -15.19 -4.77 -8.05
C GLU A 63 -13.81 -5.27 -8.47
N ALA A 64 -13.29 -6.33 -7.85
CA ALA A 64 -11.93 -6.82 -8.05
C ALA A 64 -11.59 -7.14 -9.51
N ALA A 65 -12.55 -7.67 -10.27
CA ALA A 65 -12.36 -7.97 -11.68
C ALA A 65 -12.25 -6.69 -12.52
N ASP A 66 -13.12 -5.72 -12.27
CA ASP A 66 -13.19 -4.48 -13.05
C ASP A 66 -12.01 -3.54 -12.77
N VAL A 67 -11.65 -3.42 -11.49
CA VAL A 67 -10.59 -2.50 -11.04
C VAL A 67 -9.19 -3.07 -11.34
N PHE A 68 -8.97 -4.36 -11.11
CA PHE A 68 -7.59 -4.90 -11.11
C PHE A 68 -7.26 -5.84 -12.26
N ALA A 69 -8.24 -6.47 -12.92
CA ALA A 69 -7.91 -7.41 -14.00
C ALA A 69 -7.37 -6.73 -15.28
N PRO A 70 -7.82 -5.52 -15.69
CA PRO A 70 -7.27 -4.86 -16.88
C PRO A 70 -5.78 -4.60 -16.79
N GLN A 71 -5.27 -4.11 -15.66
CA GLN A 71 -3.84 -3.87 -15.45
C GLN A 71 -2.99 -5.15 -15.43
N LYS A 72 -3.64 -6.33 -15.27
CA LYS A 72 -3.02 -7.66 -15.37
C LYS A 72 -3.13 -8.24 -16.79
N GLY A 73 -3.57 -7.44 -17.77
CA GLY A 73 -3.67 -7.82 -19.17
C GLY A 73 -4.97 -8.54 -19.55
N ALA A 74 -6.01 -8.48 -18.71
CA ALA A 74 -7.30 -9.07 -19.06
C ALA A 74 -8.03 -8.25 -20.13
N THR A 75 -8.57 -8.93 -21.15
CA THR A 75 -9.47 -8.31 -22.11
C THR A 75 -10.85 -8.03 -21.49
N PRO A 76 -11.69 -7.15 -22.08
CA PRO A 76 -13.03 -6.89 -21.56
C PRO A 76 -13.88 -8.16 -21.39
N GLU A 77 -13.78 -9.10 -22.33
CA GLU A 77 -14.46 -10.40 -22.23
C GLU A 77 -13.95 -11.24 -21.04
N GLN A 78 -12.64 -11.22 -20.81
CA GLN A 78 -12.04 -11.92 -19.67
C GLN A 78 -12.46 -11.28 -18.34
N VAL A 79 -12.56 -9.95 -18.28
CA VAL A 79 -13.08 -9.22 -17.10
C VAL A 79 -14.50 -9.67 -16.77
N ARG A 80 -15.38 -9.77 -17.80
CA ARG A 80 -16.75 -10.27 -17.64
C ARG A 80 -16.77 -11.67 -17.03
N ILE A 81 -15.97 -12.59 -17.57
CA ILE A 81 -15.88 -13.98 -17.06
C ILE A 81 -15.35 -14.01 -15.63
N LEU A 82 -14.35 -13.20 -15.30
CA LEU A 82 -13.78 -13.11 -13.95
C LEU A 82 -14.83 -12.59 -12.96
N ARG A 83 -15.58 -11.55 -13.32
CA ARG A 83 -16.68 -11.03 -12.50
C ARG A 83 -17.72 -12.11 -12.20
N GLU A 84 -18.15 -12.86 -13.21
CA GLU A 84 -19.11 -13.95 -13.04
C GLU A 84 -18.58 -15.05 -12.11
N ARG A 85 -17.28 -15.38 -12.19
CA ARG A 85 -16.63 -16.33 -11.28
C ARG A 85 -16.59 -15.83 -9.85
N LEU A 86 -16.20 -14.56 -9.64
CA LEU A 86 -16.16 -13.95 -8.32
C LEU A 86 -17.56 -13.92 -7.68
N ALA A 87 -18.60 -13.65 -8.46
CA ALA A 87 -19.97 -13.61 -7.97
C ALA A 87 -20.51 -14.98 -7.46
N GLN A 88 -19.83 -16.09 -7.79
CA GLN A 88 -20.17 -17.41 -7.28
C GLN A 88 -19.54 -17.73 -5.92
N LEU A 89 -18.59 -16.90 -5.47
CA LEU A 89 -17.89 -17.12 -4.20
C LEU A 89 -18.65 -16.43 -3.05
N VAL A 90 -18.71 -17.13 -1.92
CA VAL A 90 -19.31 -16.58 -0.68
C VAL A 90 -18.19 -15.89 0.10
N VAL A 91 -18.06 -14.59 -0.09
CA VAL A 91 -16.99 -13.77 0.50
C VAL A 91 -17.60 -12.51 1.12
N PRO A 92 -17.09 -12.06 2.28
CA PRO A 92 -17.55 -10.79 2.87
C PRO A 92 -17.28 -9.61 1.94
N ASP A 93 -18.31 -8.81 1.64
CA ASP A 93 -18.19 -7.60 0.82
C ASP A 93 -17.78 -6.40 1.68
N LEU A 94 -16.53 -6.39 2.12
CA LEU A 94 -15.93 -5.35 2.95
C LEU A 94 -15.11 -4.38 2.10
N PRO A 95 -14.88 -3.13 2.52
CA PRO A 95 -13.86 -2.27 1.95
C PRO A 95 -12.50 -2.99 1.96
N GLY A 96 -11.79 -2.96 0.83
CA GLY A 96 -10.52 -3.66 0.65
C GLY A 96 -10.62 -5.15 0.28
N SER A 97 -11.81 -5.77 0.35
CA SER A 97 -11.96 -7.21 0.04
C SER A 97 -11.66 -7.56 -1.43
N GLY A 98 -11.76 -6.58 -2.33
CA GLY A 98 -11.37 -6.72 -3.74
C GLY A 98 -9.86 -6.68 -3.98
N ALA A 99 -9.07 -6.30 -2.99
CA ALA A 99 -7.61 -6.17 -3.15
C ALA A 99 -6.98 -7.47 -3.66
N ALA A 100 -5.98 -7.30 -4.53
CA ALA A 100 -5.25 -8.41 -5.14
C ALA A 100 -6.13 -9.40 -5.91
N GLY A 101 -7.16 -8.89 -6.61
CA GLY A 101 -8.07 -9.74 -7.39
C GLY A 101 -8.98 -10.60 -6.53
N GLY A 102 -9.37 -10.07 -5.35
CA GLY A 102 -10.23 -10.70 -4.38
C GLY A 102 -9.52 -11.63 -3.37
N LEU A 103 -8.19 -11.73 -3.43
CA LEU A 103 -7.41 -12.53 -2.46
C LEU A 103 -7.69 -12.08 -1.02
N ALA A 104 -7.72 -10.75 -0.78
CA ALA A 104 -8.01 -10.20 0.54
C ALA A 104 -9.38 -10.66 1.06
N GLY A 105 -10.40 -10.64 0.20
CA GLY A 105 -11.74 -11.12 0.53
C GLY A 105 -11.78 -12.61 0.82
N GLY A 106 -11.13 -13.42 -0.02
CA GLY A 106 -11.02 -14.86 0.21
C GLY A 106 -10.39 -15.19 1.56
N LEU A 107 -9.29 -14.52 1.91
CA LEU A 107 -8.66 -14.68 3.22
C LEU A 107 -9.56 -14.16 4.36
N ALA A 108 -10.32 -13.09 4.15
CA ALA A 108 -11.29 -12.62 5.12
C ALA A 108 -12.42 -13.65 5.36
N ALA A 109 -12.83 -14.40 4.33
CA ALA A 109 -13.83 -15.46 4.46
C ALA A 109 -13.40 -16.59 5.40
N ILE A 110 -12.09 -16.79 5.58
CA ILE A 110 -11.52 -17.76 6.52
C ILE A 110 -11.05 -17.13 7.83
N GLY A 111 -11.47 -15.90 8.14
CA GLY A 111 -11.23 -15.23 9.40
C GLY A 111 -10.06 -14.24 9.42
N ALA A 112 -9.43 -13.93 8.30
CA ALA A 112 -8.41 -12.90 8.26
C ALA A 112 -9.01 -11.51 8.48
N ARG A 113 -8.29 -10.65 9.19
CA ARG A 113 -8.64 -9.25 9.41
C ARG A 113 -8.00 -8.37 8.33
N LEU A 114 -8.81 -7.63 7.59
CA LEU A 114 -8.31 -6.61 6.67
C LEU A 114 -7.88 -5.38 7.47
N VAL A 115 -6.67 -4.91 7.21
CA VAL A 115 -6.08 -3.76 7.91
C VAL A 115 -5.40 -2.82 6.92
N PRO A 116 -5.42 -1.49 7.15
CA PRO A 116 -4.63 -0.56 6.36
C PRO A 116 -3.14 -0.89 6.49
N GLY A 117 -2.47 -1.09 5.36
CA GLY A 117 -1.06 -1.49 5.33
C GLY A 117 -0.15 -0.46 5.98
N PHE A 118 -0.39 0.83 5.71
CA PHE A 118 0.34 1.90 6.36
C PHE A 118 0.25 1.83 7.89
N ASP A 119 -0.96 1.68 8.44
CA ASP A 119 -1.16 1.68 9.89
C ASP A 119 -0.46 0.48 10.55
N LEU A 120 -0.53 -0.68 9.91
CA LEU A 120 0.16 -1.89 10.37
C LEU A 120 1.68 -1.70 10.41
N VAL A 121 2.28 -1.14 9.35
CA VAL A 121 3.72 -0.88 9.30
C VAL A 121 4.10 0.21 10.30
N ALA A 122 3.34 1.31 10.34
CA ALA A 122 3.58 2.43 11.25
C ALA A 122 3.60 2.00 12.72
N GLU A 123 2.68 1.12 13.12
CA GLU A 123 2.67 0.53 14.47
C GLU A 123 3.93 -0.30 14.74
N ARG A 124 4.32 -1.13 13.75
CA ARG A 124 5.48 -2.03 13.90
C ARG A 124 6.82 -1.31 14.00
N VAL A 125 6.97 -0.18 13.30
CA VAL A 125 8.18 0.63 13.35
C VAL A 125 8.16 1.68 14.47
N GLY A 126 7.08 1.75 15.26
CA GLY A 126 6.95 2.74 16.33
C GLY A 126 6.85 4.18 15.83
N LEU A 127 6.19 4.40 14.67
CA LEU A 127 6.13 5.73 14.05
C LEU A 127 5.52 6.79 14.98
N ARG A 128 4.54 6.43 15.79
CA ARG A 128 3.90 7.36 16.74
C ARG A 128 4.89 7.87 17.78
N GLU A 129 5.68 6.97 18.34
CA GLU A 129 6.69 7.28 19.35
C GLU A 129 7.82 8.12 18.76
N GLN A 130 8.24 7.79 17.52
CA GLN A 130 9.25 8.56 16.80
C GLN A 130 8.76 9.98 16.47
N LEU A 131 7.52 10.14 16.00
CA LEU A 131 6.94 11.45 15.76
C LEU A 131 6.84 12.27 17.06
N ALA A 132 6.43 11.67 18.18
CA ALA A 132 6.33 12.38 19.44
C ALA A 132 7.68 12.90 19.96
N ALA A 133 8.79 12.32 19.52
CA ALA A 133 10.16 12.73 19.87
C ALA A 133 10.85 13.60 18.80
N ALA A 134 10.17 13.88 17.69
CA ALA A 134 10.75 14.62 16.57
C ALA A 134 10.32 16.10 16.57
N ASP A 135 11.22 16.97 16.14
CA ASP A 135 10.92 18.40 15.85
C ASP A 135 10.45 18.59 14.41
N LEU A 136 10.83 17.67 13.52
CA LEU A 136 10.51 17.71 12.09
C LEU A 136 10.42 16.29 11.56
N VAL A 137 9.45 16.03 10.68
CA VAL A 137 9.41 14.82 9.87
C VAL A 137 9.69 15.15 8.41
N VAL A 138 10.57 14.37 7.77
CA VAL A 138 10.83 14.45 6.33
C VAL A 138 10.19 13.23 5.67
N THR A 139 9.38 13.46 4.65
CA THR A 139 8.73 12.38 3.86
C THR A 139 8.77 12.71 2.38
N GLY A 140 8.57 11.72 1.53
CA GLY A 140 8.57 11.96 0.09
C GLY A 140 8.16 10.76 -0.73
N GLU A 141 7.98 11.01 -2.02
CA GLU A 141 7.72 10.00 -3.05
C GLU A 141 8.25 10.44 -4.41
N GLY A 142 8.29 9.54 -5.39
CA GLY A 142 8.80 9.86 -6.72
C GLY A 142 8.01 10.94 -7.43
N LEU A 143 6.68 10.92 -7.33
CA LEU A 143 5.78 11.91 -7.92
C LEU A 143 4.68 12.27 -6.93
N VAL A 144 4.64 13.55 -6.53
CA VAL A 144 3.55 14.10 -5.71
C VAL A 144 2.48 14.69 -6.64
N ASP A 145 1.28 14.15 -6.56
CA ASP A 145 0.14 14.50 -7.40
C ASP A 145 -1.16 14.67 -6.58
N ALA A 146 -2.30 14.85 -7.26
CA ALA A 146 -3.60 14.99 -6.62
C ALA A 146 -4.01 13.77 -5.77
N THR A 147 -3.45 12.59 -6.05
CA THR A 147 -3.76 11.35 -5.32
C THR A 147 -2.88 11.11 -4.10
N SER A 148 -1.82 11.90 -3.93
CA SER A 148 -0.83 11.72 -2.84
C SER A 148 -1.40 11.97 -1.44
N THR A 149 -2.58 12.63 -1.32
CA THR A 149 -3.31 12.76 -0.05
C THR A 149 -4.15 11.52 0.29
N THR A 150 -4.43 10.65 -0.66
CA THR A 150 -5.35 9.52 -0.51
C THR A 150 -4.60 8.18 -0.47
N GLY A 151 -4.43 7.62 0.72
CA GLY A 151 -3.91 6.26 0.90
C GLY A 151 -2.40 6.09 0.72
N LYS A 152 -1.68 7.02 0.07
CA LYS A 152 -0.23 6.94 -0.10
C LYS A 152 0.52 7.30 1.18
N VAL A 153 1.78 6.84 1.27
CA VAL A 153 2.65 7.05 2.45
C VAL A 153 2.77 8.52 2.82
N VAL A 154 3.04 9.40 1.86
CA VAL A 154 3.19 10.85 2.11
C VAL A 154 1.95 11.44 2.80
N GLY A 155 0.76 11.22 2.26
CA GLY A 155 -0.48 11.73 2.85
C GLY A 155 -0.74 11.19 4.25
N ARG A 156 -0.45 9.91 4.49
CA ARG A 156 -0.59 9.29 5.82
C ARG A 156 0.41 9.83 6.82
N VAL A 157 1.68 10.01 6.43
CA VAL A 157 2.72 10.62 7.29
C VAL A 157 2.34 12.06 7.64
N LEU A 158 1.90 12.86 6.66
CA LEU A 158 1.44 14.23 6.89
C LEU A 158 0.26 14.28 7.88
N GLN A 159 -0.70 13.38 7.74
CA GLN A 159 -1.83 13.29 8.66
C GLN A 159 -1.36 12.98 10.09
N ARG A 160 -0.42 12.06 10.26
CA ARG A 160 0.14 11.68 11.57
C ARG A 160 0.98 12.79 12.16
N ALA A 161 1.83 13.43 11.37
CA ALA A 161 2.63 14.59 11.80
C ALA A 161 1.74 15.73 12.28
N ARG A 162 0.71 16.09 11.51
CA ARG A 162 -0.26 17.11 11.86
C ARG A 162 -1.01 16.78 13.17
N ALA A 163 -1.42 15.52 13.36
CA ALA A 163 -2.09 15.08 14.58
C ALA A 163 -1.17 15.14 15.82
N ALA A 164 0.14 14.97 15.62
CA ALA A 164 1.17 15.10 16.65
C ALA A 164 1.64 16.55 16.86
N GLY A 165 1.21 17.51 16.04
CA GLY A 165 1.69 18.91 16.09
C GLY A 165 3.11 19.08 15.56
N ILE A 166 3.61 18.14 14.76
CA ILE A 166 4.96 18.13 14.21
C ILE A 166 4.97 18.71 12.79
N GLU A 167 5.93 19.56 12.52
CA GLU A 167 6.15 20.11 11.19
C GLU A 167 6.63 19.02 10.22
N ALA A 168 6.18 19.10 8.95
CA ALA A 168 6.58 18.15 7.93
C ALA A 168 7.22 18.85 6.73
N LEU A 169 8.31 18.27 6.23
CA LEU A 169 8.94 18.61 4.97
C LEU A 169 8.67 17.49 3.97
N VAL A 170 8.06 17.85 2.83
CA VAL A 170 7.84 16.90 1.74
C VAL A 170 8.83 17.17 0.63
N VAL A 171 9.50 16.11 0.17
CA VAL A 171 10.42 16.16 -0.97
C VAL A 171 9.97 15.13 -2.00
N ALA A 172 9.96 15.51 -3.27
CA ALA A 172 9.52 14.65 -4.36
C ALA A 172 10.51 14.63 -5.51
N GLY A 173 10.53 13.57 -6.27
CA GLY A 173 11.20 13.55 -7.56
C GLY A 173 10.62 14.64 -8.46
N ASP A 174 9.30 14.66 -8.60
CA ASP A 174 8.58 15.73 -9.26
C ASP A 174 7.22 16.02 -8.59
N VAL A 175 6.62 17.18 -8.90
CA VAL A 175 5.35 17.65 -8.33
C VAL A 175 4.46 18.14 -9.45
N THR A 176 3.24 17.59 -9.55
CA THR A 176 2.28 18.09 -10.56
C THR A 176 1.64 19.40 -10.12
N PRO A 177 1.24 20.28 -11.09
CA PRO A 177 0.58 21.54 -10.77
C PRO A 177 -0.70 21.41 -9.93
N GLU A 178 -1.40 20.27 -10.07
CA GLU A 178 -2.67 19.99 -9.38
C GLU A 178 -2.48 19.41 -7.98
N SER A 179 -1.22 19.24 -7.53
CA SER A 179 -0.94 18.70 -6.21
C SER A 179 -1.49 19.60 -5.10
N PRO A 180 -2.28 19.06 -4.15
CA PRO A 180 -2.70 19.80 -2.97
C PRO A 180 -1.62 19.85 -1.88
N ILE A 181 -0.50 19.17 -2.07
CA ILE A 181 0.63 19.09 -1.14
C ILE A 181 1.74 20.00 -1.63
N TYR A 182 2.22 20.91 -0.78
CA TYR A 182 3.45 21.60 -1.05
C TYR A 182 4.63 20.66 -0.82
N ALA A 183 5.44 20.46 -1.85
CA ALA A 183 6.65 19.63 -1.80
C ALA A 183 7.79 20.30 -2.57
N LEU A 184 9.02 20.07 -2.12
CA LEU A 184 10.22 20.42 -2.86
C LEU A 184 10.43 19.40 -3.98
N SER A 185 10.59 19.87 -5.23
CA SER A 185 10.79 19.01 -6.40
C SER A 185 12.27 18.97 -6.78
N LEU A 186 12.81 17.75 -6.95
CA LEU A 186 14.16 17.55 -7.50
C LEU A 186 14.22 18.04 -8.95
N VAL A 187 13.21 17.72 -9.75
CA VAL A 187 13.14 18.16 -11.16
C VAL A 187 13.12 19.70 -11.26
N ALA A 188 12.31 20.35 -10.44
CA ALA A 188 12.26 21.83 -10.44
C ALA A 188 13.57 22.47 -9.97
N SER A 189 14.30 21.82 -9.04
CA SER A 189 15.54 22.38 -8.46
C SER A 189 16.79 22.10 -9.29
N TYR A 190 16.87 20.93 -9.93
CA TYR A 190 18.10 20.44 -10.58
C TYR A 190 17.92 20.07 -12.06
N GLY A 191 16.70 20.14 -12.57
CA GLY A 191 16.34 19.65 -13.91
C GLY A 191 16.14 18.14 -13.98
N PRO A 192 15.39 17.66 -14.98
CA PRO A 192 14.98 16.25 -15.07
C PRO A 192 16.15 15.29 -15.27
N GLU A 193 17.19 15.70 -16.00
CA GLU A 193 18.35 14.85 -16.28
C GLU A 193 19.12 14.52 -14.99
N ARG A 194 19.52 15.54 -14.22
CA ARG A 194 20.28 15.35 -12.98
C ARG A 194 19.42 14.69 -11.91
N ALA A 195 18.14 15.07 -11.79
CA ALA A 195 17.21 14.47 -10.83
C ALA A 195 17.03 12.95 -11.03
N LEU A 196 17.15 12.46 -12.27
CA LEU A 196 17.04 11.04 -12.59
C LEU A 196 18.38 10.29 -12.50
N SER A 197 19.49 10.93 -12.86
CA SER A 197 20.81 10.28 -12.86
C SER A 197 21.48 10.27 -11.47
N GLU A 198 21.23 11.32 -10.65
CA GLU A 198 21.86 11.54 -9.34
C GLU A 198 20.81 11.83 -8.25
N PRO A 199 19.77 11.00 -8.09
CA PRO A 199 18.65 11.32 -7.19
C PRO A 199 19.06 11.42 -5.72
N ALA A 200 20.03 10.64 -5.28
CA ALA A 200 20.50 10.64 -3.88
C ALA A 200 21.23 11.94 -3.53
N GLU A 201 22.12 12.39 -4.40
CA GLU A 201 22.85 13.65 -4.25
C GLU A 201 21.89 14.84 -4.27
N CYS A 202 21.00 14.89 -5.26
CA CYS A 202 19.97 15.94 -5.37
C CYS A 202 19.08 16.00 -4.13
N LEU A 203 18.65 14.83 -3.61
CA LEU A 203 17.84 14.75 -2.40
C LEU A 203 18.59 15.30 -1.18
N THR A 204 19.86 14.91 -1.01
CA THR A 204 20.70 15.36 0.09
C THR A 204 20.87 16.89 0.05
N GLU A 205 21.32 17.44 -1.07
CA GLU A 205 21.51 18.88 -1.26
C GLU A 205 20.24 19.67 -1.00
N LEU A 206 19.09 19.19 -1.50
CA LEU A 206 17.80 19.87 -1.36
C LEU A 206 17.32 19.89 0.09
N VAL A 207 17.44 18.78 0.80
CA VAL A 207 17.05 18.67 2.21
C VAL A 207 17.99 19.52 3.08
N GLU A 208 19.30 19.47 2.87
CA GLU A 208 20.27 20.30 3.60
C GLU A 208 20.00 21.78 3.41
N SER A 209 19.73 22.24 2.19
CA SER A 209 19.37 23.63 1.89
C SER A 209 18.08 24.05 2.60
N ALA A 210 17.05 23.19 2.58
CA ALA A 210 15.79 23.47 3.26
C ALA A 210 15.96 23.56 4.79
N LEU A 211 16.78 22.70 5.38
CA LEU A 211 17.08 22.71 6.82
C LEU A 211 17.92 23.93 7.21
N ALA A 212 18.89 24.34 6.39
CA ALA A 212 19.71 25.54 6.62
C ALA A 212 18.86 26.82 6.61
N THR A 213 17.92 26.94 5.67
CA THR A 213 16.99 28.05 5.58
C THR A 213 16.11 28.15 6.83
N ARG A 214 15.65 27.01 7.37
CA ARG A 214 14.85 26.97 8.61
C ARG A 214 15.63 27.38 9.85
N ARG A 215 16.91 27.01 9.95
CA ARG A 215 17.78 27.39 11.08
C ARG A 215 18.07 28.87 11.13
N ASN A 216 18.11 29.52 9.98
CA ASN A 216 18.41 30.94 9.82
C ASN A 216 17.14 31.79 9.73
N GLY A 217 15.98 31.29 10.17
CA GLY A 217 14.66 31.87 10.02
C GLY A 217 14.59 33.39 10.25
N PRO A 218 13.44 34.03 9.82
CA PRO A 218 13.41 35.50 9.75
C PRO A 218 13.65 36.15 11.08
#